data_cd5c0b02b3bb697f01752a821fb9331c
#
_entry.id   cd5c0b02b3bb697f01752a821fb9331c
#
_cell.length_a   1.000
_cell.length_b   1.000
_cell.length_c   1.000
_cell.angle_alpha   90.00
_cell.angle_beta   90.00
_cell.angle_gamma   90.00
#
_symmetry.space_group_name_H-M   'P 1'
#
loop_
_entity.id
_entity.type
_entity.pdbx_description
1 polymer ?
#
loop_
_entity_poly.entity_id
_entity_poly.type
_entity_poly.pdbx_seq_one_letter_code
_entity_poly.pdbx_strand_id
1 'polypeptide(L)'
;MISSIRDPSHGGDAARRRRWPRTARSQERAPPVAARIAPDESLRLGGMAMLVLGAPPPELEALLERRRRAGVDRLDEVWQGVRHMVPGPSFEHARISQQLAVLLDGPARDAGLLAAMSEFNLGESEHDFRVPDGGLHRPGAAGVWLSTAAIVVEILSPGDESWQKLPFYAEHHVDEVLFVDPAERTVTWLALHDGEYKPVRRSRLLELGPAELAERLDWP
;
A
#
# COMPACT_ATOMS: atom_id res chain seq x y z
N MET A 1 -19.93 47.49 -49.81
CA MET A 1 -19.98 48.46 -48.70
C MET A 1 -19.21 47.91 -47.57
N ILE A 2 -17.87 48.10 -47.45
CA ILE A 2 -17.23 49.21 -46.73
C ILE A 2 -17.73 49.28 -45.31
N SER A 3 -16.90 48.77 -44.34
CA SER A 3 -16.21 49.65 -43.41
C SER A 3 -15.21 48.91 -42.57
N SER A 4 -13.98 49.23 -42.74
CA SER A 4 -12.80 49.11 -41.94
C SER A 4 -12.92 50.02 -40.70
N ILE A 5 -12.47 49.58 -39.51
CA ILE A 5 -11.91 50.49 -38.49
C ILE A 5 -10.97 49.66 -37.59
N ARG A 6 -9.70 49.87 -37.76
CA ARG A 6 -8.59 50.33 -36.87
C ARG A 6 -8.41 49.66 -35.50
N ASP A 7 -7.25 49.07 -35.42
CA ASP A 7 -6.42 48.89 -34.24
C ASP A 7 -6.00 50.24 -33.61
N PRO A 8 -5.87 50.32 -32.30
CA PRO A 8 -4.72 51.01 -31.75
C PRO A 8 -3.96 50.20 -30.70
N SER A 9 -2.72 50.05 -31.02
CA SER A 9 -1.52 49.85 -30.28
C SER A 9 -1.44 50.43 -28.84
N HIS A 10 -0.60 49.68 -28.05
CA HIS A 10 0.31 50.11 -26.96
C HIS A 10 -0.28 50.35 -25.57
N GLY A 11 0.28 49.64 -24.64
CA GLY A 11 0.25 49.91 -23.21
C GLY A 11 0.89 48.81 -22.41
N GLY A 12 2.21 48.80 -22.37
CA GLY A 12 2.91 47.96 -21.42
C GLY A 12 2.59 48.37 -19.98
N ASP A 13 2.34 47.41 -19.14
CA ASP A 13 2.37 47.66 -17.71
C ASP A 13 3.23 46.63 -17.00
N ALA A 14 4.13 47.23 -16.27
CA ALA A 14 5.25 46.60 -15.58
C ALA A 14 4.75 45.70 -14.44
N ALA A 15 5.25 44.49 -14.43
CA ALA A 15 5.14 43.56 -13.30
C ALA A 15 5.64 44.20 -11.99
N ARG A 16 4.75 44.71 -11.17
CA ARG A 16 5.04 45.09 -9.78
C ARG A 16 5.33 43.83 -8.98
N ARG A 17 6.60 43.49 -8.84
CA ARG A 17 7.11 42.55 -7.85
C ARG A 17 6.77 43.08 -6.46
N ARG A 18 5.77 42.53 -5.80
CA ARG A 18 5.49 42.78 -4.37
C ARG A 18 6.63 42.18 -3.56
N ARG A 19 7.50 43.04 -3.04
CA ARG A 19 8.47 42.69 -1.98
C ARG A 19 7.69 42.47 -0.69
N TRP A 20 7.81 41.29 -0.14
CA TRP A 20 7.38 41.00 1.22
C TRP A 20 8.36 41.66 2.22
N PRO A 21 7.90 42.31 3.28
CA PRO A 21 8.79 42.87 4.31
C PRO A 21 9.50 41.72 5.05
N ARG A 22 10.81 41.81 5.17
CA ARG A 22 11.60 40.96 6.07
C ARG A 22 11.29 41.38 7.48
N THR A 23 10.48 40.61 8.21
CA THR A 23 10.38 40.71 9.66
C THR A 23 11.67 40.16 10.28
N ALA A 24 12.28 40.98 11.12
CA ALA A 24 13.46 40.61 11.92
C ALA A 24 13.10 39.38 12.78
N ARG A 25 13.82 38.27 12.56
CA ARG A 25 13.79 37.13 13.47
C ARG A 25 14.59 37.50 14.72
N SER A 26 13.87 37.62 15.82
CA SER A 26 14.47 37.48 17.15
C SER A 26 15.10 36.09 17.26
N GLN A 27 16.38 36.08 17.61
CA GLN A 27 17.15 34.86 17.89
C GLN A 27 16.60 34.23 19.20
N GLU A 28 15.62 33.38 19.11
CA GLU A 28 15.34 32.43 20.20
C GLU A 28 16.41 31.35 20.18
N ARG A 29 17.12 31.26 21.31
CA ARG A 29 18.12 30.22 21.55
C ARG A 29 17.43 28.85 21.45
N ALA A 30 17.92 28.01 20.52
CA ALA A 30 17.55 26.62 20.44
C ALA A 30 17.80 25.92 21.80
N PRO A 31 16.88 25.06 22.25
CA PRO A 31 17.10 24.24 23.43
C PRO A 31 18.30 23.29 23.20
N PRO A 32 18.97 22.83 24.28
CA PRO A 32 20.15 21.98 24.15
C PRO A 32 19.79 20.69 23.42
N VAL A 33 20.65 20.30 22.49
CA VAL A 33 20.61 19.08 21.69
C VAL A 33 20.39 17.89 22.63
N ALA A 34 19.18 17.31 22.58
CA ALA A 34 18.91 16.02 23.21
C ALA A 34 19.91 14.99 22.63
N ALA A 35 20.51 14.22 23.54
CA ALA A 35 21.47 13.20 23.21
C ALA A 35 21.03 12.40 21.97
N ARG A 36 21.88 12.29 20.97
CA ARG A 36 21.71 11.35 19.88
C ARG A 36 21.74 9.96 20.48
N ILE A 37 20.57 9.34 20.61
CA ILE A 37 20.48 7.90 20.78
C ILE A 37 20.98 7.34 19.46
N ALA A 38 22.12 6.67 19.48
CA ALA A 38 22.59 5.89 18.34
C ALA A 38 21.47 4.89 17.98
N PRO A 39 21.15 4.69 16.69
CA PRO A 39 20.19 3.67 16.31
C PRO A 39 20.76 2.32 16.79
N ASP A 40 20.06 1.70 17.72
CA ASP A 40 20.34 0.33 18.12
C ASP A 40 20.10 -0.55 16.89
N GLU A 41 21.17 -1.14 16.35
CA GLU A 41 21.12 -2.05 15.20
C GLU A 41 20.36 -3.37 15.50
N SER A 42 19.89 -3.56 16.71
CA SER A 42 19.20 -4.79 17.14
C SER A 42 17.71 -4.84 16.83
N LEU A 43 17.09 -3.77 16.32
CA LEU A 43 15.67 -3.72 15.99
C LEU A 43 15.39 -3.76 14.48
N ARG A 44 16.00 -4.69 13.77
CA ARG A 44 15.38 -5.22 12.55
C ARG A 44 14.28 -6.19 12.97
N LEU A 45 13.16 -5.63 13.37
CA LEU A 45 11.93 -6.39 13.60
C LEU A 45 11.37 -6.77 12.23
N GLY A 46 11.72 -7.95 11.75
CA GLY A 46 10.84 -8.71 10.87
C GLY A 46 9.47 -8.77 11.52
N GLY A 47 8.40 -8.94 10.76
CA GLY A 47 7.04 -8.98 11.27
C GLY A 47 6.98 -9.77 12.59
N MET A 48 6.35 -9.21 13.62
CA MET A 48 6.29 -9.83 14.93
C MET A 48 4.87 -10.33 15.18
N ALA A 49 4.71 -11.65 15.20
CA ALA A 49 3.47 -12.28 15.62
C ALA A 49 3.41 -12.37 17.14
N MET A 50 2.28 -12.02 17.75
CA MET A 50 2.08 -12.07 19.19
C MET A 50 0.72 -12.69 19.53
N LEU A 51 0.76 -13.81 20.25
CA LEU A 51 -0.43 -14.42 20.85
C LEU A 51 -0.56 -13.95 22.30
N VAL A 52 -1.68 -13.33 22.64
CA VAL A 52 -2.01 -12.94 24.00
C VAL A 52 -3.12 -13.82 24.54
N LEU A 53 -2.80 -14.62 25.54
CA LEU A 53 -3.77 -15.46 26.27
C LEU A 53 -4.27 -14.68 27.49
N GLY A 54 -5.53 -14.27 27.48
CA GLY A 54 -6.16 -13.48 28.54
C GLY A 54 -6.02 -11.97 28.35
N ALA A 55 -6.13 -11.21 29.44
CA ALA A 55 -5.95 -9.76 29.40
C ALA A 55 -4.49 -9.42 29.05
N PRO A 56 -4.24 -8.47 28.11
CA PRO A 56 -2.89 -8.09 27.75
C PRO A 56 -2.15 -7.46 28.94
N PRO A 57 -0.86 -7.72 29.10
CA PRO A 57 -0.07 -7.04 30.14
C PRO A 57 0.00 -5.53 29.84
N PRO A 58 0.13 -4.66 30.90
CA PRO A 58 0.10 -3.21 30.75
C PRO A 58 1.11 -2.65 29.74
N GLU A 59 2.27 -3.28 29.61
CA GLU A 59 3.32 -2.89 28.66
C GLU A 59 2.86 -3.10 27.22
N LEU A 60 2.14 -4.19 26.95
CA LEU A 60 1.58 -4.48 25.65
C LEU A 60 0.42 -3.52 25.33
N GLU A 61 -0.48 -3.26 26.27
CA GLU A 61 -1.53 -2.25 26.09
C GLU A 61 -0.93 -0.88 25.74
N ALA A 62 0.11 -0.47 26.47
CA ALA A 62 0.80 0.79 26.21
C ALA A 62 1.48 0.82 24.81
N LEU A 63 2.01 -0.32 24.34
CA LEU A 63 2.57 -0.45 22.99
C LEU A 63 1.47 -0.33 21.93
N LEU A 64 0.38 -1.07 22.08
CA LEU A 64 -0.74 -1.04 21.13
C LEU A 64 -1.36 0.36 21.05
N GLU A 65 -1.51 1.03 22.18
CA GLU A 65 -2.01 2.41 22.22
C GLU A 65 -1.05 3.41 21.54
N ARG A 66 0.26 3.25 21.72
CA ARG A 66 1.26 4.06 20.98
C ARG A 66 1.17 3.83 19.48
N ARG A 67 1.03 2.57 19.03
CA ARG A 67 0.86 2.23 17.61
C ARG A 67 -0.40 2.86 17.04
N ARG A 68 -1.52 2.77 17.77
CA ARG A 68 -2.80 3.38 17.38
C ARG A 68 -2.69 4.89 17.23
N ARG A 69 -2.11 5.58 18.22
CA ARG A 69 -1.91 7.05 18.17
C ARG A 69 -1.00 7.49 17.02
N ALA A 70 -0.03 6.65 16.66
CA ALA A 70 0.85 6.90 15.53
C ALA A 70 0.21 6.51 14.18
N GLY A 71 -0.95 5.83 14.17
CA GLY A 71 -1.62 5.35 12.96
C GLY A 71 -0.87 4.26 12.22
N VAL A 72 0.05 3.56 12.90
CA VAL A 72 0.87 2.50 12.30
C VAL A 72 0.28 1.10 12.52
N ASP A 73 -0.83 1.01 13.26
CA ASP A 73 -1.58 -0.23 13.50
C ASP A 73 -2.54 -0.59 12.36
N ARG A 74 -2.71 0.29 11.39
CA ARG A 74 -3.60 0.06 10.22
C ARG A 74 -3.17 -1.09 9.32
N LEU A 75 -1.90 -1.47 9.40
CA LEU A 75 -1.31 -2.58 8.66
C LEU A 75 -1.25 -3.86 9.49
N ASP A 76 -1.60 -3.77 10.78
CA ASP A 76 -1.62 -4.96 11.64
C ASP A 76 -2.74 -5.90 11.19
N GLU A 77 -2.46 -7.19 11.23
CA GLU A 77 -3.38 -8.26 10.88
C GLU A 77 -3.73 -9.10 12.11
N VAL A 78 -4.80 -9.86 12.02
CA VAL A 78 -5.12 -10.88 13.04
C VAL A 78 -5.32 -12.21 12.33
N TRP A 79 -4.51 -13.20 12.69
CA TRP A 79 -4.56 -14.55 12.12
C TRP A 79 -5.05 -15.52 13.19
N GLN A 80 -6.30 -15.96 13.09
CA GLN A 80 -6.91 -16.88 14.05
C GLN A 80 -6.73 -16.41 15.51
N GLY A 81 -6.93 -15.12 15.76
CA GLY A 81 -6.76 -14.49 17.07
C GLY A 81 -5.34 -14.06 17.43
N VAL A 82 -4.33 -14.40 16.63
CA VAL A 82 -2.95 -13.94 16.79
C VAL A 82 -2.73 -12.62 16.07
N ARG A 83 -2.29 -11.59 16.79
CA ARG A 83 -1.98 -10.30 16.19
C ARG A 83 -0.59 -10.31 15.56
N HIS A 84 -0.54 -9.95 14.30
CA HIS A 84 0.68 -9.73 13.53
C HIS A 84 0.89 -8.22 13.37
N MET A 85 1.96 -7.70 13.98
CA MET A 85 2.32 -6.29 13.87
C MET A 85 3.21 -6.10 12.67
N VAL A 86 2.73 -5.36 11.68
CA VAL A 86 3.43 -5.12 10.43
C VAL A 86 4.12 -3.74 10.46
N PRO A 87 5.41 -3.66 10.08
CA PRO A 87 6.09 -2.38 9.92
C PRO A 87 5.50 -1.60 8.73
N GLY A 88 5.67 -0.27 8.73
CA GLY A 88 5.29 0.54 7.57
C GLY A 88 6.09 0.16 6.31
N PRO A 89 5.52 0.36 5.11
CA PRO A 89 6.17 0.02 3.85
C PRO A 89 7.44 0.85 3.62
N SER A 90 8.43 0.26 2.95
CA SER A 90 9.60 0.98 2.49
C SER A 90 9.27 1.90 1.30
N PHE A 91 10.21 2.78 0.93
CA PHE A 91 10.06 3.63 -0.25
C PHE A 91 9.94 2.78 -1.53
N GLU A 92 10.73 1.72 -1.65
CA GLU A 92 10.72 0.79 -2.78
C GLU A 92 9.37 0.09 -2.90
N HIS A 93 8.83 -0.40 -1.77
CA HIS A 93 7.51 -1.00 -1.72
C HIS A 93 6.42 -0.01 -2.19
N ALA A 94 6.39 1.19 -1.62
CA ALA A 94 5.43 2.22 -2.00
C ALA A 94 5.53 2.59 -3.49
N ARG A 95 6.74 2.61 -4.05
CA ARG A 95 6.99 2.89 -5.46
C ARG A 95 6.43 1.80 -6.38
N ILE A 96 6.62 0.54 -6.03
CA ILE A 96 6.06 -0.61 -6.76
C ILE A 96 4.52 -0.59 -6.67
N SER A 97 3.95 -0.36 -5.47
CA SER A 97 2.50 -0.26 -5.28
C SER A 97 1.89 0.80 -6.23
N GLN A 98 2.51 1.97 -6.33
CA GLN A 98 2.04 3.04 -7.20
C GLN A 98 2.11 2.68 -8.69
N GLN A 99 3.17 1.98 -9.12
CA GLN A 99 3.28 1.50 -10.50
C GLN A 99 2.23 0.44 -10.82
N LEU A 100 1.98 -0.49 -9.89
CA LEU A 100 0.94 -1.51 -10.03
C LEU A 100 -0.44 -0.87 -10.16
N ALA A 101 -0.73 0.20 -9.40
CA ALA A 101 -1.97 0.95 -9.53
C ALA A 101 -2.20 1.44 -10.99
N VAL A 102 -1.15 1.97 -11.62
CA VAL A 102 -1.22 2.46 -13.00
C VAL A 102 -1.29 1.30 -14.00
N LEU A 103 -0.51 0.25 -13.79
CA LEU A 103 -0.39 -0.87 -14.75
C LEU A 103 -1.62 -1.78 -14.76
N LEU A 104 -2.30 -1.93 -13.61
CA LEU A 104 -3.45 -2.82 -13.47
C LEU A 104 -4.80 -2.13 -13.70
N ASP A 105 -4.90 -0.80 -13.62
CA ASP A 105 -6.18 -0.07 -13.74
C ASP A 105 -6.85 -0.27 -15.10
N GLY A 106 -6.12 -0.18 -16.19
CA GLY A 106 -6.64 -0.41 -17.54
C GLY A 106 -7.16 -1.84 -17.73
N PRO A 107 -6.29 -2.87 -17.56
CA PRO A 107 -6.72 -4.26 -17.64
C PRO A 107 -7.88 -4.62 -16.70
N ALA A 108 -7.90 -4.06 -15.49
CA ALA A 108 -9.00 -4.27 -14.55
C ALA A 108 -10.33 -3.73 -15.09
N ARG A 109 -10.34 -2.51 -15.61
CA ARG A 109 -11.55 -1.93 -16.23
C ARG A 109 -12.03 -2.72 -17.44
N ASP A 110 -11.13 -3.18 -18.29
CA ASP A 110 -11.47 -3.99 -19.46
C ASP A 110 -12.09 -5.33 -19.05
N ALA A 111 -11.67 -5.87 -17.89
CA ALA A 111 -12.23 -7.07 -17.28
C ALA A 111 -13.50 -6.81 -16.44
N GLY A 112 -13.98 -5.56 -16.34
CA GLY A 112 -15.12 -5.19 -15.50
C GLY A 112 -14.84 -5.26 -14.00
N LEU A 113 -13.56 -5.17 -13.60
CA LEU A 113 -13.11 -5.12 -12.20
C LEU A 113 -12.77 -3.69 -11.77
N LEU A 114 -12.76 -3.50 -10.46
CA LEU A 114 -12.37 -2.25 -9.80
C LEU A 114 -10.99 -2.44 -9.17
N ALA A 115 -10.01 -1.65 -9.59
CA ALA A 115 -8.68 -1.66 -8.98
C ALA A 115 -8.66 -0.79 -7.72
N ALA A 116 -8.21 -1.34 -6.60
CA ALA A 116 -7.95 -0.65 -5.35
C ALA A 116 -6.55 -1.02 -4.87
N MET A 117 -5.55 -0.24 -5.32
CA MET A 117 -4.14 -0.46 -4.98
C MET A 117 -3.77 0.34 -3.73
N SER A 118 -4.46 0.04 -2.65
CA SER A 118 -4.16 0.45 -1.28
C SER A 118 -4.58 -0.69 -0.36
N GLU A 119 -4.01 -0.71 0.82
CA GLU A 119 -4.30 -1.72 1.84
C GLU A 119 -5.80 -1.74 2.17
N PHE A 120 -6.36 -2.93 2.34
CA PHE A 120 -7.74 -3.13 2.74
C PHE A 120 -7.88 -4.35 3.66
N ASN A 121 -8.95 -4.40 4.45
CA ASN A 121 -9.20 -5.56 5.32
C ASN A 121 -9.93 -6.65 4.52
N LEU A 122 -9.25 -7.76 4.28
CA LEU A 122 -9.84 -8.97 3.74
C LEU A 122 -10.16 -9.92 4.89
N GLY A 123 -11.43 -10.22 5.07
CA GLY A 123 -11.97 -11.02 6.17
C GLY A 123 -13.37 -10.55 6.53
N GLU A 124 -13.96 -11.15 7.57
CA GLU A 124 -15.32 -10.83 8.01
C GLU A 124 -15.37 -9.99 9.29
N SER A 125 -14.28 -9.93 10.05
CA SER A 125 -14.23 -9.24 11.34
C SER A 125 -12.80 -8.92 11.79
N GLU A 126 -12.69 -8.18 12.88
CA GLU A 126 -11.44 -7.84 13.55
C GLU A 126 -10.72 -9.02 14.21
N HIS A 127 -11.32 -10.21 14.22
CA HIS A 127 -10.77 -11.38 14.91
C HIS A 127 -9.96 -12.31 14.00
N ASP A 128 -10.19 -12.24 12.68
CA ASP A 128 -9.42 -12.98 11.68
C ASP A 128 -9.48 -12.25 10.33
N PHE A 129 -8.39 -11.60 9.96
CA PHE A 129 -8.30 -10.84 8.71
C PHE A 129 -6.85 -10.67 8.26
N ARG A 130 -6.69 -10.34 6.98
CA ARG A 130 -5.42 -9.95 6.36
C ARG A 130 -5.54 -8.56 5.77
N VAL A 131 -4.40 -7.92 5.61
CA VAL A 131 -4.29 -6.58 5.00
C VAL A 131 -3.35 -6.66 3.80
N PRO A 132 -3.87 -7.09 2.62
CA PRO A 132 -3.07 -7.10 1.40
C PRO A 132 -2.66 -5.69 0.97
N ASP A 133 -1.58 -5.58 0.21
CA ASP A 133 -1.07 -4.30 -0.33
C ASP A 133 -1.98 -3.68 -1.40
N GLY A 134 -2.86 -4.49 -1.98
CA GLY A 134 -3.84 -4.04 -2.95
C GLY A 134 -4.72 -5.17 -3.46
N GLY A 135 -5.72 -4.81 -4.25
CA GLY A 135 -6.62 -5.81 -4.82
C GLY A 135 -7.42 -5.30 -6.01
N LEU A 136 -7.97 -6.25 -6.74
CA LEU A 136 -8.99 -6.01 -7.76
C LEU A 136 -10.28 -6.69 -7.33
N HIS A 137 -11.36 -5.94 -7.42
CA HIS A 137 -12.63 -6.33 -6.85
C HIS A 137 -13.71 -6.36 -7.91
N ARG A 138 -14.71 -7.24 -7.72
CA ARG A 138 -15.92 -7.23 -8.52
C ARG A 138 -16.79 -6.02 -8.17
N PRO A 139 -17.61 -5.52 -9.12
CA PRO A 139 -18.57 -4.46 -8.83
C PRO A 139 -19.45 -4.82 -7.62
N GLY A 140 -19.69 -3.83 -6.76
CA GLY A 140 -20.46 -4.02 -5.52
C GLY A 140 -19.60 -4.26 -4.27
N ALA A 141 -18.30 -4.41 -4.39
CA ALA A 141 -17.40 -4.40 -3.23
C ALA A 141 -17.55 -3.08 -2.47
N ALA A 142 -17.86 -3.16 -1.18
CA ALA A 142 -18.07 -1.99 -0.32
C ALA A 142 -17.88 -2.34 1.16
N GLY A 143 -17.56 -1.34 1.97
CA GLY A 143 -17.41 -1.51 3.41
C GLY A 143 -15.96 -1.51 3.88
N VAL A 144 -15.79 -1.69 5.18
CA VAL A 144 -14.46 -1.76 5.84
C VAL A 144 -13.87 -3.16 5.72
N TRP A 145 -14.72 -4.16 5.70
CA TRP A 145 -14.39 -5.58 5.63
C TRP A 145 -14.87 -6.13 4.29
N LEU A 146 -13.97 -6.72 3.53
CA LEU A 146 -14.28 -7.41 2.29
C LEU A 146 -14.10 -8.92 2.49
N SER A 147 -15.16 -9.68 2.24
CA SER A 147 -15.10 -11.14 2.41
C SER A 147 -14.28 -11.85 1.34
N THR A 148 -14.01 -11.18 0.22
CA THR A 148 -13.25 -11.74 -0.92
C THR A 148 -12.65 -10.63 -1.79
N ALA A 149 -11.78 -11.01 -2.71
CA ALA A 149 -11.30 -10.20 -3.83
C ALA A 149 -11.22 -11.07 -5.09
N ALA A 150 -11.27 -10.46 -6.27
CA ALA A 150 -10.99 -11.17 -7.51
C ALA A 150 -9.48 -11.46 -7.64
N ILE A 151 -8.65 -10.46 -7.34
CA ILE A 151 -7.19 -10.61 -7.28
C ILE A 151 -6.70 -9.90 -6.02
N VAL A 152 -5.86 -10.56 -5.24
CA VAL A 152 -5.06 -9.97 -4.18
C VAL A 152 -3.67 -9.66 -4.72
N VAL A 153 -3.10 -8.54 -4.32
CA VAL A 153 -1.73 -8.13 -4.64
C VAL A 153 -0.92 -8.02 -3.37
N GLU A 154 0.22 -8.69 -3.34
CA GLU A 154 1.22 -8.66 -2.27
C GLU A 154 2.56 -8.25 -2.83
N ILE A 155 3.18 -7.24 -2.23
CA ILE A 155 4.52 -6.77 -2.56
C ILE A 155 5.47 -7.24 -1.47
N LEU A 156 6.33 -8.20 -1.81
CA LEU A 156 7.17 -8.87 -0.83
C LEU A 156 8.20 -7.93 -0.22
N SER A 157 8.38 -8.05 1.08
CA SER A 157 9.42 -7.40 1.86
C SER A 157 10.32 -8.45 2.52
N PRO A 158 11.58 -8.15 2.82
CA PRO A 158 12.46 -9.12 3.46
C PRO A 158 11.89 -9.62 4.78
N GLY A 159 11.65 -10.94 4.87
CA GLY A 159 11.16 -11.61 6.07
C GLY A 159 9.65 -11.45 6.33
N ASP A 160 8.87 -11.04 5.32
CA ASP A 160 7.42 -11.02 5.45
C ASP A 160 6.79 -12.43 5.40
N GLU A 161 5.52 -12.50 5.76
CA GLU A 161 4.75 -13.73 5.87
C GLU A 161 3.70 -13.88 4.77
N SER A 162 3.79 -13.09 3.69
CA SER A 162 2.74 -13.02 2.64
C SER A 162 2.41 -14.39 2.02
N TRP A 163 3.40 -15.26 1.83
CA TRP A 163 3.16 -16.62 1.34
C TRP A 163 2.32 -17.49 2.31
N GLN A 164 2.38 -17.20 3.61
CA GLN A 164 1.60 -17.94 4.62
C GLN A 164 0.12 -17.55 4.61
N LYS A 165 -0.24 -16.46 3.94
CA LYS A 165 -1.64 -15.99 3.81
C LYS A 165 -2.43 -16.78 2.77
N LEU A 166 -1.80 -17.56 1.89
CA LEU A 166 -2.46 -18.29 0.80
C LEU A 166 -3.62 -19.18 1.25
N PRO A 167 -3.53 -19.98 2.33
CA PRO A 167 -4.66 -20.76 2.80
C PRO A 167 -5.88 -19.88 3.15
N PHE A 168 -5.65 -18.76 3.82
CA PHE A 168 -6.69 -17.80 4.16
C PHE A 168 -7.35 -17.21 2.90
N TYR A 169 -6.55 -16.84 1.90
CA TYR A 169 -7.09 -16.32 0.63
C TYR A 169 -7.91 -17.38 -0.11
N ALA A 170 -7.52 -18.64 -0.04
CA ALA A 170 -8.29 -19.74 -0.63
C ALA A 170 -9.63 -19.94 0.07
N GLU A 171 -9.68 -19.90 1.41
CA GLU A 171 -10.90 -19.96 2.22
C GLU A 171 -11.86 -18.81 1.90
N HIS A 172 -11.30 -17.63 1.62
CA HIS A 172 -12.06 -16.44 1.23
C HIS A 172 -12.33 -16.35 -0.28
N HIS A 173 -12.11 -17.44 -1.02
CA HIS A 173 -12.41 -17.54 -2.45
C HIS A 173 -11.79 -16.42 -3.30
N VAL A 174 -10.58 -16.00 -2.97
CA VAL A 174 -9.80 -15.11 -3.83
C VAL A 174 -9.36 -15.89 -5.06
N ASP A 175 -9.75 -15.44 -6.26
CA ASP A 175 -9.49 -16.23 -7.48
C ASP A 175 -8.03 -16.29 -7.83
N GLU A 176 -7.30 -15.18 -7.68
CA GLU A 176 -5.90 -15.08 -8.04
C GLU A 176 -5.11 -14.27 -7.01
N VAL A 177 -3.83 -14.61 -6.86
CA VAL A 177 -2.88 -13.85 -6.04
C VAL A 177 -1.68 -13.46 -6.88
N LEU A 178 -1.34 -12.18 -6.86
CA LEU A 178 -0.19 -11.60 -7.53
C LEU A 178 0.86 -11.24 -6.49
N PHE A 179 2.00 -11.95 -6.51
CA PHE A 179 3.18 -11.58 -5.74
C PHE A 179 4.17 -10.81 -6.60
N VAL A 180 4.66 -9.71 -6.06
CA VAL A 180 5.72 -8.89 -6.67
C VAL A 180 6.89 -8.83 -5.70
N ASP A 181 8.06 -9.31 -6.12
CA ASP A 181 9.28 -9.29 -5.31
C ASP A 181 10.25 -8.23 -5.86
N PRO A 182 10.37 -7.07 -5.19
CA PRO A 182 11.31 -6.03 -5.64
C PRO A 182 12.78 -6.41 -5.50
N ALA A 183 13.14 -7.27 -4.53
CA ALA A 183 14.52 -7.68 -4.29
C ALA A 183 15.01 -8.62 -5.39
N GLU A 184 14.18 -9.60 -5.74
CA GLU A 184 14.48 -10.58 -6.81
C GLU A 184 14.04 -10.09 -8.20
N ARG A 185 13.34 -8.96 -8.29
CA ARG A 185 12.76 -8.40 -9.52
C ARG A 185 11.88 -9.40 -10.26
N THR A 186 11.05 -10.11 -9.52
CA THR A 186 10.19 -11.15 -10.05
C THR A 186 8.73 -10.87 -9.78
N VAL A 187 7.88 -11.39 -10.64
CA VAL A 187 6.43 -11.41 -10.51
C VAL A 187 5.97 -12.85 -10.57
N THR A 188 5.19 -13.27 -9.58
CA THR A 188 4.57 -14.58 -9.54
C THR A 188 3.06 -14.42 -9.51
N TRP A 189 2.38 -15.06 -10.45
CA TRP A 189 0.92 -15.06 -10.53
C TRP A 189 0.40 -16.44 -10.20
N LEU A 190 -0.50 -16.51 -9.22
CA LEU A 190 -1.13 -17.74 -8.78
C LEU A 190 -2.63 -17.69 -9.05
N ALA A 191 -3.22 -18.79 -9.45
CA ALA A 191 -4.67 -18.94 -9.57
C ALA A 191 -5.17 -20.08 -8.67
N LEU A 192 -6.32 -19.86 -8.03
CA LEU A 192 -6.98 -20.85 -7.21
C LEU A 192 -7.54 -21.97 -8.09
N HIS A 193 -7.20 -23.21 -7.78
CA HIS A 193 -7.68 -24.40 -8.47
C HIS A 193 -7.86 -25.53 -7.45
N ASP A 194 -9.08 -26.02 -7.30
CA ASP A 194 -9.44 -27.09 -6.36
C ASP A 194 -8.97 -26.83 -4.91
N GLY A 195 -9.09 -25.56 -4.45
CA GLY A 195 -8.72 -25.15 -3.10
C GLY A 195 -7.22 -24.85 -2.89
N GLU A 196 -6.40 -24.96 -3.92
CA GLU A 196 -4.97 -24.69 -3.88
C GLU A 196 -4.54 -23.65 -4.92
N TYR A 197 -3.58 -22.81 -4.56
CA TYR A 197 -2.99 -21.88 -5.52
C TYR A 197 -1.90 -22.54 -6.35
N LYS A 198 -1.98 -22.37 -7.68
CA LYS A 198 -0.99 -22.88 -8.62
C LYS A 198 -0.45 -21.76 -9.51
N PRO A 199 0.86 -21.74 -9.79
CA PRO A 199 1.43 -20.75 -10.68
C PRO A 199 0.80 -20.81 -12.07
N VAL A 200 0.49 -19.63 -12.63
CA VAL A 200 -0.04 -19.49 -13.99
C VAL A 200 0.86 -18.59 -14.82
N ARG A 201 0.89 -18.85 -16.14
CA ARG A 201 1.63 -18.03 -17.09
C ARG A 201 0.86 -16.78 -17.50
N ARG A 202 -0.41 -16.73 -17.22
CA ARG A 202 -1.31 -15.62 -17.55
C ARG A 202 -2.51 -15.64 -16.61
N SER A 203 -2.89 -14.47 -16.12
CA SER A 203 -4.14 -14.29 -15.40
C SER A 203 -5.32 -14.70 -16.26
N ARG A 204 -6.29 -15.34 -15.66
CA ARG A 204 -7.56 -15.69 -16.33
C ARG A 204 -8.51 -14.50 -16.34
N LEU A 205 -8.31 -13.54 -15.45
CA LEU A 205 -9.17 -12.38 -15.28
C LEU A 205 -8.72 -11.18 -16.11
N LEU A 206 -7.39 -10.94 -16.20
CA LEU A 206 -6.84 -9.74 -16.86
C LEU A 206 -6.18 -10.03 -18.22
N GLU A 207 -6.01 -11.29 -18.58
CA GLU A 207 -5.22 -11.70 -19.74
C GLU A 207 -3.80 -11.10 -19.76
N LEU A 208 -3.26 -10.79 -18.60
CA LEU A 208 -1.92 -10.25 -18.35
C LEU A 208 -1.03 -11.34 -17.75
N GLY A 209 0.22 -11.43 -18.17
CA GLY A 209 1.18 -12.42 -17.68
C GLY A 209 2.18 -11.82 -16.69
N PRO A 210 2.75 -12.63 -15.77
CA PRO A 210 3.76 -12.17 -14.82
C PRO A 210 5.02 -11.64 -15.51
N ALA A 211 5.49 -12.26 -16.61
CA ALA A 211 6.64 -11.78 -17.37
C ALA A 211 6.38 -10.40 -18.00
N GLU A 212 5.22 -10.22 -18.62
CA GLU A 212 4.81 -8.95 -19.21
C GLU A 212 4.72 -7.84 -18.15
N LEU A 213 4.18 -8.15 -16.97
CA LEU A 213 4.10 -7.18 -15.88
C LEU A 213 5.50 -6.85 -15.34
N ALA A 214 6.38 -7.85 -15.19
CA ALA A 214 7.74 -7.66 -14.72
C ALA A 214 8.58 -6.76 -15.65
N GLU A 215 8.39 -6.86 -16.97
CA GLU A 215 9.05 -6.00 -17.96
C GLU A 215 8.57 -4.53 -17.92
N ARG A 216 7.36 -4.29 -17.43
CA ARG A 216 6.76 -2.95 -17.35
C ARG A 216 7.04 -2.23 -16.03
N LEU A 217 7.52 -2.96 -15.01
CA LEU A 217 7.89 -2.40 -13.72
C LEU A 217 9.27 -1.76 -13.79
N ASP A 218 9.37 -0.52 -13.30
CA ASP A 218 10.63 0.15 -13.06
C ASP A 218 11.14 -0.26 -11.66
N TRP A 219 11.98 -1.28 -11.65
CA TRP A 219 12.50 -1.89 -10.44
C TRP A 219 13.45 -0.96 -9.68
N PRO A 220 13.46 -1.00 -8.32
CA PRO A 220 14.38 -0.23 -7.49
C PRO A 220 15.84 -0.67 -7.64
#